data_ec535d7c60de61391fbcbbe32075c400
#
_entry.id   ec535d7c60de61391fbcbbe32075c400
#
_cell.length_a   1.000
_cell.length_b   1.000
_cell.length_c   1.000
_cell.angle_alpha   90.00
_cell.angle_beta   90.00
_cell.angle_gamma   90.00
#
_symmetry.space_group_name_H-M   'P 1'
#
loop_
_entity.id
_entity.type
_entity.pdbx_description
1 polymer ?
#
loop_
_entity_poly.entity_id
_entity_poly.type
_entity_poly.pdbx_seq_one_letter_code
_entity_poly.pdbx_strand_id
1 'polypeptide(L)'
;MKKHTATNQSQALNDLSACTTVAVDLAKRVFQVAGEDALGQVRYEARIKSREAFYEFLCKLPPSVVVLVETGPGAQAWARQLQGQGNLARILPARLVEGHRSGAKNDRNDALSILRAGRDSKISAVPIKSAASLAMQALHRARQGYVRRRTAMSNQMRGLLLEHGVALAQGDAAISHVIPRVLEDATQPLPEILRELIDELLGEWRQLGERINVLSGRLEAAANADKTAKRLMTV
;
A
#
# COMPACT_ATOMS: atom_id res chain seq x y z
N MET A 1 -24.52 11.59 45.48
CA MET A 1 -23.04 11.58 45.31
C MET A 1 -22.65 10.71 44.11
N LYS A 2 -22.94 11.12 42.86
CA LYS A 2 -22.50 10.35 41.63
C LYS A 2 -22.08 11.24 40.45
N LYS A 3 -21.76 12.53 40.65
CA LYS A 3 -21.36 13.45 39.55
C LYS A 3 -19.90 13.82 39.51
N HIS A 4 -19.06 13.41 40.49
CA HIS A 4 -17.63 13.78 40.51
C HIS A 4 -16.68 12.82 39.77
N THR A 5 -17.12 11.58 39.48
CA THR A 5 -16.25 10.58 38.85
C THR A 5 -16.16 10.74 37.33
N ALA A 6 -17.17 11.27 36.67
CA ALA A 6 -17.17 11.43 35.19
C ALA A 6 -16.29 12.60 34.72
N THR A 7 -16.18 13.67 35.50
CA THR A 7 -15.41 14.86 35.15
C THR A 7 -13.88 14.60 35.27
N ASN A 8 -13.46 13.80 36.24
CA ASN A 8 -12.04 13.44 36.41
C ASN A 8 -11.54 12.47 35.33
N GLN A 9 -12.40 11.57 34.81
CA GLN A 9 -12.00 10.68 33.71
C GLN A 9 -11.87 11.41 32.38
N SER A 10 -12.69 12.43 32.09
CA SER A 10 -12.59 13.20 30.84
C SER A 10 -11.39 14.18 30.85
N GLN A 11 -11.00 14.72 31.99
CA GLN A 11 -9.78 15.52 32.11
C GLN A 11 -8.50 14.68 32.04
N ALA A 12 -8.51 13.45 32.56
CA ALA A 12 -7.38 12.52 32.48
C ALA A 12 -7.09 12.00 31.06
N LEU A 13 -8.04 12.06 30.14
CA LEU A 13 -7.89 11.57 28.76
C LEU A 13 -7.43 12.63 27.74
N ASN A 14 -7.09 13.84 28.16
CA ASN A 14 -6.66 14.94 27.30
C ASN A 14 -5.25 15.47 27.62
N ASP A 15 -4.46 14.69 28.35
CA ASP A 15 -3.10 15.07 28.72
C ASP A 15 -2.07 14.45 27.78
N LEU A 16 -1.78 15.15 26.69
CA LEU A 16 -0.77 14.74 25.71
C LEU A 16 0.65 14.83 26.29
N SER A 17 0.89 15.72 27.27
CA SER A 17 2.20 15.92 27.87
C SER A 17 2.65 14.74 28.73
N ALA A 18 1.71 13.98 29.28
CA ALA A 18 2.00 12.75 30.04
C ALA A 18 2.27 11.54 29.16
N CYS A 19 2.05 11.64 27.84
CA CYS A 19 2.21 10.50 26.94
C CYS A 19 3.67 10.25 26.60
N THR A 20 4.08 8.99 26.69
CA THR A 20 5.36 8.49 26.17
C THR A 20 5.20 7.78 24.83
N THR A 21 4.02 7.27 24.56
CA THR A 21 3.68 6.57 23.32
C THR A 21 2.32 7.05 22.80
N VAL A 22 2.24 7.30 21.51
CA VAL A 22 1.01 7.70 20.82
C VAL A 22 0.79 6.76 19.63
N ALA A 23 -0.37 6.14 19.56
CA ALA A 23 -0.79 5.36 18.40
C ALA A 23 -1.78 6.15 17.54
N VAL A 24 -1.66 5.97 16.24
CA VAL A 24 -2.54 6.61 15.26
C VAL A 24 -3.06 5.57 14.28
N ASP A 25 -4.38 5.43 14.25
CA ASP A 25 -5.06 4.75 13.15
C ASP A 25 -5.21 5.74 11.99
N LEU A 26 -4.53 5.41 10.87
CA LEU A 26 -4.40 6.28 9.70
C LEU A 26 -5.51 6.02 8.68
N ALA A 27 -6.38 6.98 8.49
CA ALA A 27 -7.32 6.97 7.37
C ALA A 27 -7.00 8.08 6.35
N LYS A 28 -7.78 8.20 5.29
CA LYS A 28 -7.54 9.21 4.26
C LYS A 28 -7.73 10.65 4.78
N ARG A 29 -8.70 10.87 5.66
CA ARG A 29 -9.08 12.19 6.19
C ARG A 29 -9.31 12.24 7.69
N VAL A 30 -9.59 11.10 8.31
CA VAL A 30 -9.87 11.02 9.74
C VAL A 30 -8.80 10.18 10.40
N PHE A 31 -8.26 10.68 11.49
CA PHE A 31 -7.17 10.03 12.24
C PHE A 31 -7.67 9.80 13.65
N GLN A 32 -7.65 8.56 14.09
CA GLN A 32 -7.94 8.27 15.49
C GLN A 32 -6.62 8.15 16.24
N VAL A 33 -6.53 8.89 17.33
CA VAL A 33 -5.31 8.98 18.15
C VAL A 33 -5.60 8.44 19.53
N ALA A 34 -4.69 7.64 20.07
CA ALA A 34 -4.66 7.24 21.46
C ALA A 34 -3.24 7.36 21.99
N GLY A 35 -3.08 7.95 23.17
CA GLY A 35 -1.78 8.14 23.81
C GLY A 35 -1.74 7.50 25.20
N GLU A 36 -0.60 6.94 25.57
CA GLU A 36 -0.37 6.32 26.87
C GLU A 36 0.89 6.81 27.55
N ASP A 37 0.88 6.77 28.89
CA ASP A 37 2.05 7.06 29.72
C ASP A 37 3.02 5.87 29.81
N ALA A 38 4.10 6.03 30.54
CA ALA A 38 5.11 4.99 30.78
C ALA A 38 4.57 3.75 31.52
N LEU A 39 3.43 3.88 32.22
CA LEU A 39 2.77 2.79 32.90
C LEU A 39 1.74 2.08 32.00
N GLY A 40 1.58 2.55 30.75
CA GLY A 40 0.63 2.02 29.80
C GLY A 40 -0.84 2.45 30.08
N GLN A 41 -1.04 3.49 30.87
CA GLN A 41 -2.36 4.07 31.08
C GLN A 41 -2.69 5.05 29.97
N VAL A 42 -3.87 4.92 29.37
CA VAL A 42 -4.32 5.84 28.32
C VAL A 42 -4.59 7.21 28.94
N ARG A 43 -3.87 8.22 28.45
CA ARG A 43 -3.93 9.62 28.89
C ARG A 43 -4.52 10.56 27.86
N TYR A 44 -4.51 10.16 26.60
CA TYR A 44 -4.98 11.00 25.51
C TYR A 44 -5.77 10.19 24.49
N GLU A 45 -6.90 10.73 24.08
CA GLU A 45 -7.68 10.22 22.95
C GLU A 45 -8.22 11.39 22.12
N ALA A 46 -8.11 11.31 20.81
CA ALA A 46 -8.65 12.31 19.90
C ALA A 46 -9.07 11.72 18.56
N ARG A 47 -10.07 12.36 17.96
CA ARG A 47 -10.45 12.10 16.56
C ARG A 47 -10.21 13.36 15.75
N ILE A 48 -9.23 13.32 14.89
CA ILE A 48 -8.78 14.44 14.06
C ILE A 48 -9.36 14.28 12.66
N LYS A 49 -10.06 15.31 12.17
CA LYS A 49 -10.93 15.21 10.98
C LYS A 49 -10.30 15.80 9.70
N SER A 50 -9.06 16.28 9.73
CA SER A 50 -8.35 16.76 8.54
C SER A 50 -6.86 16.44 8.60
N ARG A 51 -6.20 16.45 7.45
CA ARG A 51 -4.75 16.23 7.35
C ARG A 51 -3.96 17.41 7.93
N GLU A 52 -4.46 18.60 7.77
CA GLU A 52 -3.88 19.85 8.29
C GLU A 52 -3.88 19.83 9.81
N ALA A 53 -5.04 19.55 10.42
CA ALA A 53 -5.15 19.43 11.88
C ALA A 53 -4.31 18.26 12.43
N PHE A 54 -4.17 17.18 11.67
CA PHE A 54 -3.29 16.08 12.06
C PHE A 54 -1.81 16.47 11.98
N TYR A 55 -1.41 17.24 10.97
CA TYR A 55 -0.08 17.79 10.89
C TYR A 55 0.24 18.70 12.08
N GLU A 56 -0.67 19.63 12.40
CA GLU A 56 -0.54 20.51 13.58
C GLU A 56 -0.45 19.73 14.89
N PHE A 57 -1.23 18.65 15.01
CA PHE A 57 -1.14 17.73 16.16
C PHE A 57 0.25 17.10 16.26
N LEU A 58 0.81 16.60 15.17
CA LEU A 58 2.15 16.01 15.15
C LEU A 58 3.23 17.02 15.54
N CYS A 59 3.09 18.29 15.14
CA CYS A 59 4.01 19.37 15.53
C CYS A 59 3.97 19.72 17.04
N LYS A 60 2.89 19.36 17.72
CA LYS A 60 2.71 19.59 19.16
C LYS A 60 3.17 18.41 20.02
N LEU A 61 3.57 17.29 19.41
CA LEU A 61 4.05 16.13 20.16
C LEU A 61 5.36 16.45 20.88
N PRO A 62 5.52 16.02 22.14
CA PRO A 62 6.80 16.09 22.81
C PRO A 62 7.89 15.32 22.04
N PRO A 63 9.14 15.81 21.98
CA PRO A 63 10.21 15.22 21.17
C PRO A 63 10.54 13.76 21.48
N SER A 64 10.28 13.31 22.72
CA SER A 64 10.59 11.96 23.20
C SER A 64 9.47 10.95 22.95
N VAL A 65 8.33 11.38 22.41
CA VAL A 65 7.17 10.51 22.21
C VAL A 65 7.41 9.55 21.04
N VAL A 66 7.15 8.27 21.28
CA VAL A 66 7.13 7.25 20.23
C VAL A 66 5.77 7.25 19.53
N VAL A 67 5.75 7.46 18.23
CA VAL A 67 4.51 7.40 17.44
C VAL A 67 4.40 6.07 16.73
N LEU A 68 3.33 5.34 17.01
CA LEU A 68 3.01 4.05 16.43
C LEU A 68 1.94 4.21 15.36
N VAL A 69 2.16 3.62 14.22
CA VAL A 69 1.15 3.51 13.13
C VAL A 69 1.13 2.08 12.62
N GLU A 70 0.01 1.61 12.09
CA GLU A 70 0.02 0.32 11.40
C GLU A 70 0.40 0.47 9.92
N THR A 71 0.85 -0.63 9.28
CA THR A 71 1.11 -0.65 7.84
C THR A 71 -0.18 -0.40 7.06
N GLY A 72 -0.18 0.68 6.28
CA GLY A 72 -1.34 1.10 5.50
C GLY A 72 -1.02 2.24 4.55
N PRO A 73 -2.04 2.74 3.80
CA PRO A 73 -1.87 3.88 2.93
C PRO A 73 -1.42 5.12 3.69
N GLY A 74 -0.28 5.71 3.31
CA GLY A 74 0.27 6.91 3.93
C GLY A 74 1.18 6.68 5.14
N ALA A 75 1.21 5.49 5.75
CA ALA A 75 2.04 5.20 6.92
C ALA A 75 3.52 5.57 6.72
N GLN A 76 4.08 5.23 5.58
CA GLN A 76 5.47 5.56 5.24
C GLN A 76 5.72 7.08 5.11
N ALA A 77 4.75 7.84 4.60
CA ALA A 77 4.88 9.28 4.44
C ALA A 77 4.85 9.97 5.81
N TRP A 78 3.89 9.62 6.66
CA TRP A 78 3.77 10.17 8.00
C TRP A 78 4.95 9.78 8.90
N ALA A 79 5.42 8.53 8.80
CA ALA A 79 6.59 8.10 9.58
C ALA A 79 7.86 8.88 9.19
N ARG A 80 8.11 9.14 7.90
CA ARG A 80 9.24 9.98 7.48
C ARG A 80 9.10 11.43 7.96
N GLN A 81 7.88 11.96 7.93
CA GLN A 81 7.63 13.31 8.42
C GLN A 81 7.93 13.42 9.92
N LEU A 82 7.47 12.46 10.73
CA LEU A 82 7.78 12.39 12.15
C LEU A 82 9.29 12.30 12.40
N GLN A 83 10.00 11.46 11.65
CA GLN A 83 11.47 11.39 11.75
C GLN A 83 12.14 12.72 11.40
N GLY A 84 11.65 13.43 10.39
CA GLY A 84 12.13 14.77 10.01
C GLY A 84 11.90 15.83 11.08
N GLN A 85 10.93 15.62 11.99
CA GLN A 85 10.64 16.47 13.15
C GLN A 85 11.41 16.03 14.41
N GLY A 86 12.23 14.98 14.33
CA GLY A 86 12.98 14.44 15.48
C GLY A 86 12.19 13.44 16.34
N ASN A 87 10.96 13.06 15.93
CA ASN A 87 10.17 12.09 16.67
C ASN A 87 10.50 10.65 16.27
N LEU A 88 10.34 9.72 17.22
CA LEU A 88 10.51 8.30 16.96
C LEU A 88 9.22 7.73 16.39
N ALA A 89 9.26 7.31 15.11
CA ALA A 89 8.13 6.66 14.47
C ALA A 89 8.38 5.15 14.30
N ARG A 90 7.39 4.32 14.62
CA ARG A 90 7.40 2.87 14.39
C ARG A 90 6.17 2.47 13.56
N ILE A 91 6.40 1.77 12.46
CA ILE A 91 5.33 1.20 11.64
C ILE A 91 5.17 -0.27 12.04
N LEU A 92 4.01 -0.64 12.56
CA LEU A 92 3.71 -2.02 12.97
C LEU A 92 3.00 -2.78 11.85
N PRO A 93 3.29 -4.08 11.64
CA PRO A 93 2.58 -4.88 10.65
C PRO A 93 1.09 -5.02 11.01
N ALA A 94 0.18 -4.59 10.12
CA ALA A 94 -1.27 -4.60 10.35
C ALA A 94 -1.80 -5.99 10.77
N ARG A 95 -1.28 -7.06 10.15
CA ARG A 95 -1.65 -8.45 10.50
C ARG A 95 -1.37 -8.79 11.97
N LEU A 96 -0.29 -8.24 12.54
CA LEU A 96 0.07 -8.50 13.94
C LEU A 96 -0.71 -7.57 14.89
N VAL A 97 -1.02 -6.35 14.47
CA VAL A 97 -1.89 -5.41 15.21
C VAL A 97 -3.29 -5.98 15.37
N GLU A 98 -3.83 -6.63 14.34
CA GLU A 98 -5.15 -7.27 14.36
C GLU A 98 -5.29 -8.28 15.50
N GLY A 99 -4.24 -9.03 15.82
CA GLY A 99 -4.22 -9.99 16.94
C GLY A 99 -4.38 -9.33 18.33
N HIS A 100 -4.16 -8.02 18.45
CA HIS A 100 -4.30 -7.26 19.70
C HIS A 100 -5.61 -6.49 19.81
N ARG A 101 -6.52 -6.67 18.84
CA ARG A 101 -7.85 -6.05 18.88
C ARG A 101 -8.71 -6.71 19.95
N SER A 102 -9.34 -5.88 20.76
CA SER A 102 -10.34 -6.32 21.74
C SER A 102 -11.62 -5.51 21.58
N GLY A 103 -12.76 -6.20 21.59
CA GLY A 103 -14.08 -5.60 21.43
C GLY A 103 -14.50 -5.40 19.97
N ALA A 104 -15.58 -4.64 19.77
CA ALA A 104 -16.13 -4.36 18.46
C ALA A 104 -15.16 -3.54 17.59
N LYS A 105 -15.20 -3.78 16.27
CA LYS A 105 -14.41 -3.02 15.30
C LYS A 105 -14.92 -1.58 15.22
N ASN A 106 -14.14 -0.64 15.72
CA ASN A 106 -14.35 0.79 15.57
C ASN A 106 -13.01 1.52 15.65
N ASP A 107 -12.96 2.74 15.11
CA ASP A 107 -11.74 3.53 14.96
C ASP A 107 -10.98 3.69 16.31
N ARG A 108 -11.70 3.87 17.43
CA ARG A 108 -11.12 4.00 18.76
C ARG A 108 -10.39 2.72 19.18
N ASN A 109 -11.05 1.58 19.02
CA ASN A 109 -10.47 0.28 19.38
C ASN A 109 -9.28 -0.07 18.46
N ASP A 110 -9.27 0.42 17.22
CA ASP A 110 -8.17 0.21 16.28
C ASP A 110 -6.92 0.98 16.75
N ALA A 111 -7.03 2.26 17.18
CA ALA A 111 -5.92 3.00 17.77
C ALA A 111 -5.40 2.35 19.07
N LEU A 112 -6.30 1.88 19.94
CA LEU A 112 -5.92 1.16 21.15
C LEU A 112 -5.24 -0.19 20.87
N SER A 113 -5.61 -0.85 19.77
CA SER A 113 -4.96 -2.09 19.33
C SER A 113 -3.52 -1.85 18.90
N ILE A 114 -3.25 -0.72 18.23
CA ILE A 114 -1.90 -0.30 17.84
C ILE A 114 -1.04 -0.04 19.09
N LEU A 115 -1.58 0.61 20.14
CA LEU A 115 -0.87 0.79 21.42
C LEU A 115 -0.49 -0.55 22.04
N ARG A 116 -1.46 -1.49 22.15
CA ARG A 116 -1.21 -2.82 22.72
C ARG A 116 -0.16 -3.59 21.93
N ALA A 117 -0.26 -3.58 20.60
CA ALA A 117 0.72 -4.22 19.71
C ALA A 117 2.11 -3.58 19.86
N GLY A 118 2.19 -2.27 20.10
CA GLY A 118 3.44 -1.56 20.31
C GLY A 118 4.21 -1.98 21.57
N ARG A 119 3.50 -2.51 22.56
CA ARG A 119 4.10 -3.04 23.82
C ARG A 119 4.63 -4.46 23.67
N ASP A 120 4.15 -5.21 22.66
CA ASP A 120 4.60 -6.58 22.41
C ASP A 120 6.02 -6.56 21.82
N SER A 121 6.99 -6.99 22.61
CA SER A 121 8.40 -7.08 22.20
C SER A 121 8.65 -8.04 21.04
N LYS A 122 7.73 -8.95 20.77
CA LYS A 122 7.80 -9.89 19.63
C LYS A 122 7.45 -9.22 18.30
N ILE A 123 6.81 -8.05 18.32
CA ILE A 123 6.44 -7.32 17.11
C ILE A 123 7.59 -6.39 16.68
N SER A 124 8.30 -6.81 15.64
CA SER A 124 9.30 -5.97 15.01
C SER A 124 8.64 -4.92 14.10
N ALA A 125 9.08 -3.67 14.23
CA ALA A 125 8.63 -2.60 13.35
C ALA A 125 9.09 -2.80 11.91
N VAL A 126 8.23 -2.42 10.98
CA VAL A 126 8.58 -2.39 9.54
C VAL A 126 9.53 -1.20 9.29
N PRO A 127 10.62 -1.40 8.56
CA PRO A 127 11.54 -0.32 8.23
C PRO A 127 10.85 0.85 7.52
N ILE A 128 11.19 2.06 7.92
CA ILE A 128 10.72 3.27 7.24
C ILE A 128 11.55 3.44 5.97
N LYS A 129 10.89 3.36 4.82
CA LYS A 129 11.52 3.41 3.50
C LYS A 129 11.84 4.84 3.10
N SER A 130 12.97 5.05 2.46
CA SER A 130 13.29 6.31 1.81
C SER A 130 12.29 6.62 0.68
N ALA A 131 12.21 7.89 0.27
CA ALA A 131 11.39 8.29 -0.88
C ALA A 131 11.84 7.55 -2.16
N ALA A 132 13.15 7.38 -2.36
CA ALA A 132 13.71 6.62 -3.48
C ALA A 132 13.26 5.15 -3.46
N SER A 133 13.35 4.47 -2.31
CA SER A 133 12.89 3.08 -2.18
C SER A 133 11.40 2.93 -2.46
N LEU A 134 10.57 3.90 -2.07
CA LEU A 134 9.14 3.89 -2.39
C LEU A 134 8.88 4.13 -3.88
N ALA A 135 9.64 5.01 -4.53
CA ALA A 135 9.55 5.24 -5.96
C ALA A 135 9.90 3.95 -6.74
N MET A 136 10.96 3.25 -6.35
CA MET A 136 11.29 1.95 -6.93
C MET A 136 10.19 0.91 -6.73
N GLN A 137 9.62 0.83 -5.52
CA GLN A 137 8.49 -0.05 -5.27
C GLN A 137 7.27 0.30 -6.13
N ALA A 138 7.02 1.59 -6.40
CA ALA A 138 5.94 2.02 -7.28
C ALA A 138 6.17 1.59 -8.73
N LEU A 139 7.40 1.71 -9.25
CA LEU A 139 7.77 1.22 -10.59
C LEU A 139 7.57 -0.29 -10.72
N HIS A 140 8.01 -1.08 -9.73
CA HIS A 140 7.78 -2.53 -9.71
C HIS A 140 6.28 -2.88 -9.73
N ARG A 141 5.47 -2.21 -8.90
CA ARG A 141 4.01 -2.44 -8.84
C ARG A 141 3.33 -2.06 -10.14
N ALA A 142 3.72 -0.95 -10.75
CA ALA A 142 3.18 -0.51 -12.04
C ALA A 142 3.51 -1.52 -13.14
N ARG A 143 4.78 -1.95 -13.25
CA ARG A 143 5.20 -2.98 -14.19
C ARG A 143 4.41 -4.28 -14.00
N GLN A 144 4.29 -4.76 -12.76
CA GLN A 144 3.52 -5.97 -12.46
C GLN A 144 2.04 -5.83 -12.83
N GLY A 145 1.47 -4.63 -12.64
CA GLY A 145 0.10 -4.31 -13.07
C GLY A 145 -0.06 -4.42 -14.58
N TYR A 146 0.88 -3.90 -15.36
CA TYR A 146 0.86 -4.03 -16.82
C TYR A 146 1.05 -5.48 -17.28
N VAL A 147 1.94 -6.25 -16.66
CA VAL A 147 2.10 -7.69 -16.96
C VAL A 147 0.80 -8.45 -16.75
N ARG A 148 0.11 -8.25 -15.62
CA ARG A 148 -1.18 -8.90 -15.34
C ARG A 148 -2.24 -8.53 -16.35
N ARG A 149 -2.36 -7.25 -16.74
CA ARG A 149 -3.32 -6.79 -17.76
C ARG A 149 -3.02 -7.42 -19.12
N ARG A 150 -1.75 -7.43 -19.52
CA ARG A 150 -1.31 -8.03 -20.78
C ARG A 150 -1.62 -9.53 -20.83
N THR A 151 -1.38 -10.25 -19.73
CA THR A 151 -1.74 -11.68 -19.61
C THR A 151 -3.26 -11.89 -19.68
N ALA A 152 -4.04 -11.09 -18.97
CA ALA A 152 -5.50 -11.16 -19.00
C ALA A 152 -6.03 -10.92 -20.42
N MET A 153 -5.50 -9.94 -21.12
CA MET A 153 -5.86 -9.64 -22.52
C MET A 153 -5.49 -10.76 -23.49
N SER A 154 -4.30 -11.39 -23.30
CA SER A 154 -3.93 -12.60 -24.05
C SER A 154 -4.94 -13.72 -23.87
N ASN A 155 -5.40 -13.95 -22.64
CA ASN A 155 -6.39 -14.99 -22.35
C ASN A 155 -7.77 -14.63 -22.91
N GLN A 156 -8.17 -13.37 -22.87
CA GLN A 156 -9.40 -12.86 -23.45
C GLN A 156 -9.43 -13.10 -24.96
N MET A 157 -8.39 -12.69 -25.70
CA MET A 157 -8.30 -12.94 -27.14
C MET A 157 -8.33 -14.43 -27.48
N ARG A 158 -7.62 -15.27 -26.71
CA ARG A 158 -7.67 -16.74 -26.90
C ARG A 158 -9.07 -17.29 -26.70
N GLY A 159 -9.79 -16.86 -25.64
CA GLY A 159 -11.16 -17.30 -25.40
C GLY A 159 -12.10 -16.91 -26.50
N LEU A 160 -12.07 -15.64 -26.94
CA LEU A 160 -12.92 -15.14 -28.02
C LEU A 160 -12.69 -15.88 -29.34
N LEU A 161 -11.43 -16.10 -29.70
CA LEU A 161 -11.09 -16.82 -30.95
C LEU A 161 -11.44 -18.31 -30.89
N LEU A 162 -11.30 -18.92 -29.70
CA LEU A 162 -11.63 -20.34 -29.52
C LEU A 162 -13.11 -20.64 -29.74
N GLU A 163 -14.02 -19.72 -29.31
CA GLU A 163 -15.46 -19.85 -29.57
C GLU A 163 -15.80 -19.84 -31.09
N HIS A 164 -14.88 -19.35 -31.92
CA HIS A 164 -15.00 -19.36 -33.39
C HIS A 164 -14.11 -20.42 -34.07
N GLY A 165 -13.63 -21.42 -33.28
CA GLY A 165 -12.85 -22.54 -33.80
C GLY A 165 -11.36 -22.24 -34.00
N VAL A 166 -10.86 -21.05 -33.64
CA VAL A 166 -9.47 -20.68 -33.77
C VAL A 166 -8.74 -20.92 -32.42
N ALA A 167 -8.02 -22.03 -32.33
CA ALA A 167 -7.24 -22.38 -31.17
C ALA A 167 -5.82 -21.77 -31.24
N LEU A 168 -5.44 -20.99 -30.23
CA LEU A 168 -4.11 -20.38 -30.14
C LEU A 168 -3.24 -21.09 -29.07
N ALA A 169 -2.00 -21.37 -29.40
CA ALA A 169 -1.02 -21.88 -28.45
C ALA A 169 -0.75 -20.89 -27.31
N GLN A 170 -0.18 -21.40 -26.22
CA GLN A 170 0.29 -20.55 -25.12
C GLN A 170 1.53 -19.72 -25.56
N GLY A 171 1.74 -18.62 -24.86
CA GLY A 171 2.89 -17.74 -25.08
C GLY A 171 2.57 -16.53 -25.97
N ASP A 172 3.49 -15.58 -25.93
CA ASP A 172 3.35 -14.28 -26.61
C ASP A 172 3.50 -14.41 -28.13
N ALA A 173 4.28 -15.39 -28.62
CA ALA A 173 4.48 -15.63 -30.04
C ALA A 173 3.16 -15.95 -30.76
N ALA A 174 2.27 -16.72 -30.12
CA ALA A 174 0.95 -17.00 -30.71
C ALA A 174 0.11 -15.72 -30.84
N ILE A 175 0.15 -14.83 -29.86
CA ILE A 175 -0.57 -13.55 -29.92
C ILE A 175 0.03 -12.63 -31.00
N SER A 176 1.35 -12.49 -31.01
CA SER A 176 2.02 -11.53 -31.90
C SER A 176 2.10 -11.93 -33.37
N HIS A 177 2.13 -13.24 -33.67
CA HIS A 177 2.34 -13.72 -35.05
C HIS A 177 1.14 -14.45 -35.62
N VAL A 178 0.36 -15.16 -34.81
CA VAL A 178 -0.77 -15.94 -35.33
C VAL A 178 -2.03 -15.07 -35.46
N ILE A 179 -2.36 -14.24 -34.49
CA ILE A 179 -3.55 -13.37 -34.54
C ILE A 179 -3.56 -12.48 -35.79
N PRO A 180 -2.50 -11.76 -36.18
CA PRO A 180 -2.51 -10.96 -37.40
C PRO A 180 -2.86 -11.78 -38.63
N ARG A 181 -2.29 -12.99 -38.76
CA ARG A 181 -2.59 -13.88 -39.89
C ARG A 181 -4.04 -14.34 -39.89
N VAL A 182 -4.61 -14.65 -38.72
CA VAL A 182 -6.03 -15.02 -38.57
C VAL A 182 -6.93 -13.86 -38.95
N LEU A 183 -6.56 -12.62 -38.64
CA LEU A 183 -7.34 -11.44 -39.03
C LEU A 183 -7.26 -11.13 -40.53
N GLU A 184 -6.13 -11.41 -41.17
CA GLU A 184 -5.94 -11.22 -42.62
C GLU A 184 -6.60 -12.32 -43.45
N ASP A 185 -6.81 -13.51 -42.88
CA ASP A 185 -7.39 -14.67 -43.59
C ASP A 185 -8.92 -14.53 -43.70
N ALA A 186 -9.38 -14.15 -44.89
CA ALA A 186 -10.81 -14.03 -45.20
C ALA A 186 -11.57 -15.38 -45.20
N THR A 187 -10.87 -16.52 -45.22
CA THR A 187 -11.49 -17.86 -45.15
C THR A 187 -11.89 -18.25 -43.73
N GLN A 188 -11.34 -17.59 -42.72
CA GLN A 188 -11.71 -17.82 -41.33
C GLN A 188 -13.16 -17.33 -41.06
N PRO A 189 -14.02 -18.13 -40.43
CA PRO A 189 -15.42 -17.79 -40.18
C PRO A 189 -15.56 -16.83 -38.98
N LEU A 190 -14.85 -15.72 -39.00
CA LEU A 190 -14.89 -14.69 -37.96
C LEU A 190 -15.83 -13.56 -38.43
N PRO A 191 -16.86 -13.20 -37.62
CA PRO A 191 -17.65 -11.99 -37.85
C PRO A 191 -16.80 -10.73 -37.89
N GLU A 192 -17.13 -9.75 -38.73
CA GLU A 192 -16.36 -8.52 -38.90
C GLU A 192 -16.20 -7.77 -37.55
N ILE A 193 -17.27 -7.64 -36.79
CA ILE A 193 -17.23 -7.02 -35.45
C ILE A 193 -16.23 -7.71 -34.51
N LEU A 194 -16.01 -9.02 -34.65
CA LEU A 194 -15.01 -9.71 -33.82
C LEU A 194 -13.59 -9.46 -34.35
N ARG A 195 -13.40 -9.36 -35.66
CA ARG A 195 -12.12 -9.00 -36.27
C ARG A 195 -11.66 -7.62 -35.78
N GLU A 196 -12.53 -6.62 -35.82
CA GLU A 196 -12.29 -5.27 -35.34
C GLU A 196 -11.92 -5.30 -33.84
N LEU A 197 -12.73 -5.99 -33.01
CA LEU A 197 -12.46 -6.10 -31.56
C LEU A 197 -11.12 -6.77 -31.27
N ILE A 198 -10.78 -7.85 -31.99
CA ILE A 198 -9.50 -8.56 -31.77
C ILE A 198 -8.32 -7.68 -32.20
N ASP A 199 -8.45 -6.90 -33.26
CA ASP A 199 -7.40 -5.97 -33.71
C ASP A 199 -7.17 -4.86 -32.68
N GLU A 200 -8.25 -4.27 -32.14
CA GLU A 200 -8.15 -3.28 -31.03
C GLU A 200 -7.44 -3.88 -29.80
N LEU A 201 -7.85 -5.07 -29.35
CA LEU A 201 -7.23 -5.76 -28.21
C LEU A 201 -5.75 -6.08 -28.48
N LEU A 202 -5.40 -6.46 -29.70
CA LEU A 202 -4.01 -6.71 -30.10
C LEU A 202 -3.18 -5.42 -30.06
N GLY A 203 -3.75 -4.30 -30.48
CA GLY A 203 -3.14 -2.98 -30.41
C GLY A 203 -2.82 -2.58 -28.97
N GLU A 204 -3.79 -2.71 -28.06
CA GLU A 204 -3.59 -2.45 -26.63
C GLU A 204 -2.57 -3.41 -25.99
N TRP A 205 -2.61 -4.68 -26.36
CA TRP A 205 -1.66 -5.69 -25.88
C TRP A 205 -0.21 -5.34 -26.25
N ARG A 206 0.03 -4.83 -27.48
CA ARG A 206 1.34 -4.35 -27.94
C ARG A 206 1.79 -3.14 -27.12
N GLN A 207 0.91 -2.15 -26.92
CA GLN A 207 1.20 -0.97 -26.09
C GLN A 207 1.55 -1.33 -24.65
N LEU A 208 0.85 -2.30 -24.05
CA LEU A 208 1.21 -2.80 -22.72
C LEU A 208 2.61 -3.42 -22.70
N GLY A 209 2.98 -4.16 -23.75
CA GLY A 209 4.32 -4.71 -23.94
C GLY A 209 5.41 -3.62 -23.94
N GLU A 210 5.21 -2.56 -24.70
CA GLU A 210 6.12 -1.41 -24.75
C GLU A 210 6.28 -0.76 -23.38
N ARG A 211 5.17 -0.52 -22.66
CA ARG A 211 5.20 0.05 -21.30
C ARG A 211 5.95 -0.85 -20.32
N ILE A 212 5.78 -2.17 -20.41
CA ILE A 212 6.52 -3.14 -19.59
C ILE A 212 8.02 -3.03 -19.87
N ASN A 213 8.42 -2.96 -21.15
CA ASN A 213 9.83 -2.83 -21.55
C ASN A 213 10.45 -1.53 -21.03
N VAL A 214 9.76 -0.40 -21.17
CA VAL A 214 10.22 0.89 -20.64
C VAL A 214 10.43 0.84 -19.13
N LEU A 215 9.47 0.27 -18.36
CA LEU A 215 9.62 0.16 -16.91
C LEU A 215 10.69 -0.84 -16.52
N SER A 216 10.86 -1.94 -17.26
CA SER A 216 11.93 -2.92 -17.05
C SER A 216 13.31 -2.27 -17.21
N GLY A 217 13.52 -1.52 -18.28
CA GLY A 217 14.78 -0.80 -18.49
C GLY A 217 15.09 0.23 -17.40
N ARG A 218 14.06 0.95 -16.89
CA ARG A 218 14.24 1.87 -15.74
C ARG A 218 14.65 1.12 -14.47
N LEU A 219 14.02 -0.02 -14.19
CA LEU A 219 14.33 -0.85 -13.03
C LEU A 219 15.75 -1.43 -13.12
N GLU A 220 16.15 -1.92 -14.29
CA GLU A 220 17.51 -2.43 -14.56
C GLU A 220 18.56 -1.34 -14.41
N ALA A 221 18.33 -0.15 -14.97
CA ALA A 221 19.23 0.99 -14.81
C ALA A 221 19.43 1.36 -13.33
N ALA A 222 18.34 1.40 -12.56
CA ALA A 222 18.40 1.69 -11.14
C ALA A 222 19.12 0.58 -10.35
N ALA A 223 18.88 -0.68 -10.66
CA ALA A 223 19.56 -1.82 -10.03
C ALA A 223 21.08 -1.81 -10.34
N ASN A 224 21.45 -1.47 -11.56
CA ASN A 224 22.87 -1.34 -11.96
C ASN A 224 23.58 -0.16 -11.27
N ALA A 225 22.86 0.89 -10.88
CA ALA A 225 23.40 2.02 -10.14
C ALA A 225 23.55 1.74 -8.62
N ASP A 226 22.82 0.77 -8.08
CA ASP A 226 22.86 0.37 -6.67
C ASP A 226 23.84 -0.79 -6.45
N LYS A 227 24.91 -0.55 -5.67
CA LYS A 227 25.95 -1.56 -5.40
C LYS A 227 25.39 -2.83 -4.75
N THR A 228 24.39 -2.69 -3.86
CA THR A 228 23.77 -3.83 -3.15
C THR A 228 22.90 -4.64 -4.10
N ALA A 229 22.05 -3.96 -4.90
CA ALA A 229 21.22 -4.61 -5.90
C ALA A 229 22.08 -5.34 -6.94
N LYS A 230 23.15 -4.71 -7.41
CA LYS A 230 24.09 -5.32 -8.38
C LYS A 230 24.71 -6.61 -7.85
N ARG A 231 25.09 -6.65 -6.56
CA ARG A 231 25.60 -7.88 -5.93
C ARG A 231 24.56 -9.00 -5.89
N LEU A 232 23.30 -8.68 -5.64
CA LEU A 232 22.21 -9.67 -5.60
C LEU A 232 21.84 -10.21 -6.99
N MET A 233 22.12 -9.45 -8.06
CA MET A 233 21.89 -9.90 -9.44
C MET A 233 22.97 -10.87 -9.95
N THR A 234 24.09 -11.05 -9.24
CA THR A 234 25.18 -11.95 -9.59
C THR A 234 25.13 -13.30 -8.86
N VAL A 235 24.11 -13.52 -8.04
CA VAL A 235 23.77 -14.78 -7.36
C VAL A 235 22.64 -15.47 -8.10
#